data_99c6edaa6170e90829e3ebfca986652f
#
_entry.id   99c6edaa6170e90829e3ebfca986652f
#
_cell.length_a   1.000
_cell.length_b   1.000
_cell.length_c   1.000
_cell.angle_alpha   90.00
_cell.angle_beta   90.00
_cell.angle_gamma   90.00
#
_symmetry.space_group_name_H-M   'P 1'
#
loop_
_entity.id
_entity.type
_entity.pdbx_description
1 polymer ?
#
loop_
_entity_poly.entity_id
_entity_poly.type
_entity_poly.pdbx_seq_one_letter_code
_entity_poly.pdbx_strand_id
1 'polypeptide(L)'
;SETRYLNQPKPFRIAEMYLIATEANAKIGTAAAVKKGNDALNALKKARIEGWTDATYDQEALLNEIMNERERELVGEGYRLMDLKRWGKGVKRGKPQSKGLVLFPGQASTDGLDKPVDDQRMLWPIPKTEMDANPQLAGQQNPGY
;
A
#
# COMPACT_ATOMS: atom_id res chain seq x y z
N SER A 1 -22.23 -1.09 32.53
CA SER A 1 -21.05 -1.97 32.32
C SER A 1 -20.37 -1.55 31.04
N GLU A 2 -19.21 -0.90 31.15
CA GLU A 2 -18.38 -0.59 30.02
C GLU A 2 -17.82 -1.90 29.43
N THR A 3 -18.34 -2.31 28.30
CA THR A 3 -17.73 -3.38 27.48
C THR A 3 -16.45 -2.80 26.89
N ARG A 4 -15.32 -3.00 27.53
CA ARG A 4 -14.00 -2.70 26.94
C ARG A 4 -13.75 -3.71 25.83
N TYR A 5 -13.87 -3.28 24.60
CA TYR A 5 -13.39 -4.04 23.45
C TYR A 5 -11.86 -4.07 23.45
N LEU A 6 -11.28 -5.01 24.18
CA LEU A 6 -9.84 -5.26 24.18
C LEU A 6 -9.49 -6.13 22.97
N ASN A 7 -9.56 -5.56 21.78
CA ASN A 7 -9.01 -6.20 20.61
C ASN A 7 -7.49 -6.02 20.61
N GLN A 8 -6.77 -7.14 20.71
CA GLN A 8 -5.32 -7.11 20.58
C GLN A 8 -4.96 -6.74 19.14
N PRO A 9 -4.16 -5.69 18.92
CA PRO A 9 -3.67 -5.38 17.58
C PRO A 9 -2.84 -6.56 17.06
N LYS A 10 -3.08 -6.94 15.82
CA LYS A 10 -2.32 -8.00 15.12
C LYS A 10 -1.33 -7.31 14.17
N PRO A 11 -0.10 -7.01 14.62
CA PRO A 11 0.85 -6.25 13.81
C PRO A 11 1.35 -7.05 12.60
N PHE A 12 1.24 -8.38 12.64
CA PHE A 12 1.65 -9.27 11.55
C PHE A 12 0.61 -10.35 11.31
N ARG A 13 0.40 -10.67 10.02
CA ARG A 13 -0.48 -11.75 9.57
C ARG A 13 0.29 -12.70 8.66
N ILE A 14 -0.05 -13.99 8.71
CA ILE A 14 0.57 -14.98 7.82
C ILE A 14 0.36 -14.65 6.34
N ALA A 15 -0.77 -14.03 5.99
CA ALA A 15 -1.03 -13.58 4.63
C ALA A 15 0.05 -12.61 4.12
N GLU A 16 0.50 -11.67 4.95
CA GLU A 16 1.58 -10.76 4.59
C GLU A 16 2.89 -11.52 4.31
N MET A 17 3.18 -12.57 5.06
CA MET A 17 4.38 -13.41 4.82
C MET A 17 4.34 -14.08 3.45
N TYR A 18 3.18 -14.58 3.01
CA TYR A 18 3.02 -15.09 1.65
C TYR A 18 3.23 -14.00 0.59
N LEU A 19 2.72 -12.80 0.83
CA LEU A 19 2.89 -11.66 -0.08
C LEU A 19 4.36 -11.22 -0.16
N ILE A 20 5.07 -11.16 0.96
CA ILE A 20 6.50 -10.86 1.02
C ILE A 20 7.30 -11.94 0.28
N ALA A 21 7.00 -13.21 0.53
CA ALA A 21 7.68 -14.33 -0.14
C ALA A 21 7.45 -14.28 -1.66
N THR A 22 6.23 -13.98 -2.10
CA THR A 22 5.91 -13.82 -3.52
C THR A 22 6.74 -12.71 -4.16
N GLU A 23 6.76 -11.52 -3.55
CA GLU A 23 7.49 -10.36 -4.09
C GLU A 23 9.00 -10.60 -4.11
N ALA A 24 9.56 -11.14 -3.02
CA ALA A 24 10.99 -11.41 -2.93
C ALA A 24 11.43 -12.40 -4.01
N ASN A 25 10.68 -13.48 -4.20
CA ASN A 25 10.97 -14.48 -5.22
C ASN A 25 10.80 -13.91 -6.65
N ALA A 26 9.80 -13.10 -6.90
CA ALA A 26 9.64 -12.40 -8.18
C ALA A 26 10.81 -11.46 -8.46
N LYS A 27 11.33 -10.75 -7.46
CA LYS A 27 12.50 -9.85 -7.60
C LYS A 27 13.81 -10.60 -7.83
N ILE A 28 13.98 -11.81 -7.27
CA ILE A 28 15.14 -12.67 -7.58
C ILE A 28 15.15 -13.04 -9.07
N GLY A 29 14.00 -13.31 -9.68
CA GLY A 29 13.82 -13.41 -11.11
C GLY A 29 14.32 -14.71 -11.77
N THR A 30 14.96 -15.61 -11.05
CA THR A 30 15.29 -16.93 -11.62
C THR A 30 14.04 -17.77 -11.81
N ALA A 31 14.00 -18.66 -12.80
CA ALA A 31 12.84 -19.51 -13.05
C ALA A 31 12.36 -20.28 -11.78
N ALA A 32 13.33 -20.78 -11.00
CA ALA A 32 13.03 -21.48 -9.75
C ALA A 32 12.42 -20.54 -8.68
N ALA A 33 12.90 -19.30 -8.59
CA ALA A 33 12.37 -18.31 -7.67
C ALA A 33 10.97 -17.85 -8.11
N VAL A 34 10.78 -17.52 -9.39
CA VAL A 34 9.47 -17.16 -9.93
C VAL A 34 8.43 -18.25 -9.67
N LYS A 35 8.83 -19.53 -9.86
CA LYS A 35 7.94 -20.64 -9.49
C LYS A 35 7.58 -20.62 -8.01
N LYS A 36 8.53 -20.45 -7.09
CA LYS A 36 8.25 -20.36 -5.64
C LYS A 36 7.33 -19.17 -5.31
N GLY A 37 7.51 -18.04 -5.99
CA GLY A 37 6.64 -16.88 -5.86
C GLY A 37 5.20 -17.19 -6.27
N ASN A 38 5.01 -17.86 -7.41
CA ASN A 38 3.70 -18.34 -7.86
C ASN A 38 3.07 -19.29 -6.85
N ASP A 39 3.84 -20.26 -6.35
CA ASP A 39 3.36 -21.24 -5.36
C ASP A 39 2.86 -20.53 -4.08
N ALA A 40 3.59 -19.52 -3.59
CA ALA A 40 3.20 -18.73 -2.44
C ALA A 40 1.92 -17.90 -2.69
N LEU A 41 1.82 -17.26 -3.84
CA LEU A 41 0.63 -16.48 -4.21
C LEU A 41 -0.61 -17.38 -4.36
N ASN A 42 -0.47 -18.52 -5.03
CA ASN A 42 -1.57 -19.47 -5.20
C ASN A 42 -2.03 -20.04 -3.87
N ALA A 43 -1.11 -20.32 -2.93
CA ALA A 43 -1.48 -20.77 -1.59
C ALA A 43 -2.34 -19.74 -0.85
N LEU A 44 -2.00 -18.44 -0.94
CA LEU A 44 -2.81 -17.39 -0.38
C LEU A 44 -4.19 -17.30 -1.06
N LYS A 45 -4.21 -17.28 -2.39
CA LYS A 45 -5.46 -17.17 -3.16
C LYS A 45 -6.41 -18.35 -2.92
N LYS A 46 -5.89 -19.56 -2.80
CA LYS A 46 -6.70 -20.74 -2.41
C LYS A 46 -7.37 -20.58 -1.05
N ALA A 47 -6.70 -19.93 -0.12
CA ALA A 47 -7.25 -19.68 1.21
C ALA A 47 -8.29 -18.54 1.23
N ARG A 48 -8.42 -17.76 0.17
CA ARG A 48 -9.31 -16.59 0.07
C ARG A 48 -10.44 -16.75 -0.94
N ILE A 49 -10.22 -17.53 -1.98
CA ILE A 49 -11.14 -17.62 -3.13
C ILE A 49 -11.56 -19.09 -3.28
N GLU A 50 -12.83 -19.35 -3.04
CA GLU A 50 -13.40 -20.67 -3.27
C GLU A 50 -13.28 -21.07 -4.75
N GLY A 51 -12.85 -22.29 -5.00
CA GLY A 51 -12.67 -22.79 -6.35
C GLY A 51 -11.47 -22.22 -7.12
N TRP A 52 -10.53 -21.53 -6.43
CA TRP A 52 -9.34 -20.99 -7.08
C TRP A 52 -8.57 -22.08 -7.83
N THR A 53 -8.29 -21.81 -9.10
CA THR A 53 -7.38 -22.62 -9.93
C THR A 53 -6.01 -21.94 -9.98
N ASP A 54 -4.93 -22.70 -9.79
CA ASP A 54 -3.58 -22.17 -9.80
C ASP A 54 -3.27 -21.45 -11.09
N ALA A 55 -2.82 -20.21 -10.95
CA ALA A 55 -2.32 -19.39 -12.03
C ALA A 55 -0.79 -19.42 -12.06
N THR A 56 -0.23 -19.26 -13.25
CA THR A 56 1.22 -19.14 -13.45
C THR A 56 1.51 -17.81 -14.13
N TYR A 57 2.31 -17.01 -13.47
CA TYR A 57 2.76 -15.71 -13.93
C TYR A 57 4.24 -15.78 -14.26
N ASP A 58 4.69 -15.11 -15.31
CA ASP A 58 6.10 -14.78 -15.49
C ASP A 58 6.56 -13.74 -14.45
N GLN A 59 7.81 -13.36 -14.48
CA GLN A 59 8.37 -12.44 -13.49
C GLN A 59 7.64 -11.09 -13.44
N GLU A 60 7.40 -10.48 -14.59
CA GLU A 60 6.78 -9.16 -14.68
C GLU A 60 5.30 -9.20 -14.29
N ALA A 61 4.58 -10.18 -14.79
CA ALA A 61 3.18 -10.38 -14.44
C ALA A 61 3.02 -10.70 -12.95
N LEU A 62 3.95 -11.47 -12.35
CA LEU A 62 3.93 -11.77 -10.93
C LEU A 62 4.18 -10.51 -10.08
N LEU A 63 5.12 -9.64 -10.47
CA LEU A 63 5.35 -8.36 -9.81
C LEU A 63 4.13 -7.43 -9.88
N ASN A 64 3.43 -7.42 -11.01
CA ASN A 64 2.19 -6.66 -11.15
C ASN A 64 1.04 -7.26 -10.32
N GLU A 65 0.90 -8.59 -10.35
CA GLU A 65 -0.17 -9.25 -9.59
C GLU A 65 0.02 -9.12 -8.08
N ILE A 66 1.27 -9.16 -7.58
CA ILE A 66 1.52 -8.96 -6.16
C ILE A 66 1.14 -7.54 -5.69
N MET A 67 1.34 -6.52 -6.52
CA MET A 67 0.91 -5.16 -6.19
C MET A 67 -0.61 -5.08 -6.01
N ASN A 68 -1.36 -5.77 -6.87
CA ASN A 68 -2.82 -5.85 -6.80
C ASN A 68 -3.27 -6.69 -5.60
N GLU A 69 -2.60 -7.81 -5.34
CA GLU A 69 -2.98 -8.69 -4.23
C GLU A 69 -2.72 -8.05 -2.87
N ARG A 70 -1.59 -7.32 -2.72
CA ARG A 70 -1.32 -6.56 -1.49
C ARG A 70 -2.39 -5.49 -1.25
N GLU A 71 -2.89 -4.85 -2.31
CA GLU A 71 -3.98 -3.88 -2.17
C GLU A 71 -5.26 -4.53 -1.68
N ARG A 72 -5.61 -5.70 -2.21
CA ARG A 72 -6.82 -6.44 -1.82
C ARG A 72 -6.72 -7.02 -0.40
N GLU A 73 -5.61 -7.68 -0.10
CA GLU A 73 -5.44 -8.42 1.16
C GLU A 73 -5.20 -7.50 2.36
N LEU A 74 -4.51 -6.36 2.15
CA LEU A 74 -4.08 -5.47 3.24
C LEU A 74 -4.89 -4.16 3.27
N VAL A 75 -6.10 -4.15 2.68
CA VAL A 75 -6.97 -2.97 2.68
C VAL A 75 -7.28 -2.51 4.11
N GLY A 76 -7.11 -1.21 4.37
CA GLY A 76 -7.37 -0.63 5.68
C GLY A 76 -6.27 -0.86 6.74
N GLU A 77 -5.19 -1.58 6.42
CA GLU A 77 -4.11 -1.90 7.37
C GLU A 77 -2.93 -0.91 7.32
N GLY A 78 -3.04 0.18 6.55
CA GLY A 78 -2.04 1.25 6.50
C GLY A 78 -0.83 1.01 5.59
N TYR A 79 -0.72 -0.14 4.94
CA TYR A 79 0.45 -0.50 4.12
C TYR A 79 0.51 0.23 2.77
N ARG A 80 -0.63 0.64 2.20
CA ARG A 80 -0.72 1.08 0.80
C ARG A 80 0.23 2.21 0.43
N LEU A 81 0.33 3.25 1.25
CA LEU A 81 1.21 4.38 0.96
C LEU A 81 2.68 3.96 0.95
N MET A 82 3.10 3.12 1.90
CA MET A 82 4.47 2.62 1.97
C MET A 82 4.80 1.72 0.78
N ASP A 83 3.85 0.87 0.37
CA ASP A 83 3.98 0.01 -0.81
C ASP A 83 4.14 0.84 -2.08
N LEU A 84 3.29 1.83 -2.30
CA LEU A 84 3.39 2.72 -3.46
C LEU A 84 4.73 3.44 -3.52
N LYS A 85 5.19 3.98 -2.39
CA LYS A 85 6.48 4.68 -2.31
C LYS A 85 7.65 3.75 -2.65
N ARG A 86 7.72 2.56 -2.06
CA ARG A 86 8.83 1.62 -2.32
C ARG A 86 8.82 1.03 -3.73
N TRP A 87 7.67 1.03 -4.41
CA TRP A 87 7.54 0.64 -5.82
C TRP A 87 7.75 1.80 -6.79
N GLY A 88 8.00 3.02 -6.31
CA GLY A 88 8.10 4.21 -7.14
C GLY A 88 6.78 4.56 -7.85
N LYS A 89 5.65 4.26 -7.22
CA LYS A 89 4.32 4.52 -7.77
C LYS A 89 3.64 5.67 -7.06
N GLY A 90 2.92 6.46 -7.83
CA GLY A 90 2.03 7.48 -7.30
C GLY A 90 0.70 6.88 -6.82
N VAL A 91 -0.10 7.71 -6.17
CA VAL A 91 -1.49 7.37 -5.82
C VAL A 91 -2.38 7.64 -7.01
N LYS A 92 -3.13 6.64 -7.45
CA LYS A 92 -4.22 6.79 -8.43
C LYS A 92 -5.53 6.39 -7.78
N ARG A 93 -6.47 7.30 -7.74
CA ARG A 93 -7.83 7.04 -7.23
C ARG A 93 -8.81 7.17 -8.38
N GLY A 94 -9.67 6.18 -8.54
CA GLY A 94 -10.77 6.24 -9.48
C GLY A 94 -11.77 7.36 -9.13
N LYS A 95 -12.68 7.66 -10.05
CA LYS A 95 -13.78 8.58 -9.76
C LYS A 95 -14.56 8.06 -8.54
N PRO A 96 -14.87 8.90 -7.56
CA PRO A 96 -15.66 8.51 -6.41
C PRO A 96 -17.06 8.07 -6.85
N GLN A 97 -17.58 7.05 -6.22
CA GLN A 97 -18.95 6.55 -6.50
C GLN A 97 -20.02 7.58 -6.13
N SER A 98 -19.76 8.44 -5.15
CA SER A 98 -20.60 9.60 -4.87
C SER A 98 -19.75 10.82 -4.52
N LYS A 99 -20.21 11.99 -4.95
CA LYS A 99 -19.53 13.27 -4.71
C LYS A 99 -19.35 13.59 -3.21
N GLY A 100 -20.16 13.04 -2.33
CA GLY A 100 -20.13 13.34 -0.90
C GLY A 100 -19.08 12.57 -0.09
N LEU A 101 -18.50 11.50 -0.64
CA LEU A 101 -17.62 10.58 0.14
C LEU A 101 -16.15 10.92 0.07
N VAL A 102 -15.69 11.66 -0.95
CA VAL A 102 -14.25 11.85 -1.21
C VAL A 102 -13.90 13.31 -1.50
N LEU A 103 -14.85 14.16 -1.78
CA LEU A 103 -14.64 15.58 -2.04
C LEU A 103 -14.92 16.39 -0.79
N PHE A 104 -13.99 17.26 -0.42
CA PHE A 104 -14.25 18.25 0.62
C PHE A 104 -15.35 19.22 0.18
N PRO A 105 -16.16 19.76 1.10
CA PRO A 105 -17.15 20.75 0.76
C PRO A 105 -16.55 21.89 -0.08
N GLY A 106 -17.15 22.17 -1.23
CA GLY A 106 -16.67 23.21 -2.15
C GLY A 106 -15.68 22.74 -3.23
N GLN A 107 -15.22 21.49 -3.21
CA GLN A 107 -14.39 20.93 -4.28
C GLN A 107 -15.26 20.50 -5.47
N ALA A 108 -15.13 21.21 -6.59
CA ALA A 108 -15.91 20.95 -7.82
C ALA A 108 -15.30 19.85 -8.69
N SER A 109 -14.03 19.48 -8.47
CA SER A 109 -13.27 18.60 -9.35
C SER A 109 -12.64 17.43 -8.58
N THR A 110 -12.31 16.36 -9.31
CA THR A 110 -11.52 15.23 -8.82
C THR A 110 -10.01 15.55 -8.81
N ASP A 111 -9.63 16.79 -9.09
CA ASP A 111 -8.25 17.23 -9.06
C ASP A 111 -7.68 17.00 -7.65
N GLY A 112 -6.55 16.36 -7.62
CA GLY A 112 -5.90 16.02 -6.37
C GLY A 112 -6.21 14.61 -5.82
N LEU A 113 -7.04 13.83 -6.50
CA LEU A 113 -7.19 12.40 -6.19
C LEU A 113 -5.98 11.59 -6.67
N ASP A 114 -5.38 12.01 -7.78
CA ASP A 114 -4.16 11.42 -8.29
C ASP A 114 -2.95 12.24 -7.81
N LYS A 115 -1.95 11.54 -7.30
CA LYS A 115 -0.70 12.12 -6.82
C LYS A 115 0.46 11.39 -7.49
N PRO A 116 1.32 12.09 -8.26
CA PRO A 116 2.54 11.47 -8.76
C PRO A 116 3.47 11.07 -7.61
N VAL A 117 4.45 10.22 -7.90
CA VAL A 117 5.36 9.69 -6.87
C VAL A 117 6.22 10.77 -6.22
N ASP A 118 6.50 11.84 -6.94
CA ASP A 118 7.27 13.00 -6.51
C ASP A 118 6.40 14.15 -5.94
N ASP A 119 5.09 13.93 -5.80
CA ASP A 119 4.22 14.91 -5.15
C ASP A 119 4.68 15.14 -3.71
N GLN A 120 4.88 16.40 -3.34
CA GLN A 120 5.33 16.79 -2.01
C GLN A 120 4.50 16.15 -0.88
N ARG A 121 3.21 15.94 -1.10
CA ARG A 121 2.29 15.32 -0.14
C ARG A 121 2.53 13.82 0.08
N MET A 122 3.43 13.20 -0.66
CA MET A 122 3.95 11.86 -0.38
C MET A 122 4.92 11.85 0.81
N LEU A 123 5.37 13.01 1.27
CA LEU A 123 6.16 13.19 2.49
C LEU A 123 5.32 13.90 3.56
N TRP A 124 5.55 13.59 4.81
CA TRP A 124 4.94 14.31 5.92
C TRP A 124 5.75 15.58 6.21
N PRO A 125 5.09 16.69 6.62
CA PRO A 125 5.81 17.86 7.10
C PRO A 125 6.56 17.53 8.40
N ILE A 126 7.64 18.23 8.65
CA ILE A 126 8.23 18.27 9.99
C ILE A 126 7.20 18.95 10.89
N PRO A 127 6.80 18.35 12.02
CA PRO A 127 5.79 18.94 12.90
C PRO A 127 6.20 20.36 13.34
N LYS A 128 5.24 21.29 13.34
CA LYS A 128 5.52 22.67 13.74
C LYS A 128 6.10 22.76 15.15
N THR A 129 5.66 21.91 16.07
CA THR A 129 6.19 21.83 17.43
C THR A 129 7.69 21.52 17.47
N GLU A 130 8.16 20.64 16.57
CA GLU A 130 9.60 20.32 16.46
C GLU A 130 10.39 21.50 15.87
N MET A 131 9.83 22.15 14.86
CA MET A 131 10.42 23.33 14.23
C MET A 131 10.54 24.50 15.23
N ASP A 132 9.51 24.71 16.04
CA ASP A 132 9.48 25.76 17.05
C ASP A 132 10.46 25.48 18.22
N ALA A 133 10.62 24.20 18.58
CA ALA A 133 11.53 23.79 19.67
C ALA A 133 13.02 23.79 19.27
N ASN A 134 13.31 23.62 17.96
CA ASN A 134 14.67 23.57 17.44
C ASN A 134 14.89 24.57 16.30
N PRO A 135 15.43 25.78 16.60
CA PRO A 135 15.69 26.79 15.57
C PRO A 135 16.63 26.35 14.44
N GLN A 136 17.44 25.29 14.65
CA GLN A 136 18.32 24.75 13.62
C GLN A 136 17.57 24.03 12.51
N LEU A 137 16.30 23.69 12.73
CA LEU A 137 15.41 23.14 11.69
C LEU A 137 14.83 24.21 10.76
N ALA A 138 15.09 25.49 11.04
CA ALA A 138 14.63 26.58 10.18
C ALA A 138 15.16 26.39 8.74
N GLY A 139 14.26 26.38 7.78
CA GLY A 139 14.59 26.14 6.37
C GLY A 139 14.78 24.68 5.98
N GLN A 140 14.60 23.72 6.88
CA GLN A 140 14.71 22.28 6.59
C GLN A 140 13.34 21.59 6.38
N GLN A 141 12.27 22.36 6.39
CA GLN A 141 10.94 21.81 6.11
C GLN A 141 10.88 21.12 4.75
N ASN A 142 10.12 20.04 4.68
CA ASN A 142 9.88 19.36 3.42
C ASN A 142 9.23 20.32 2.41
N PRO A 143 9.56 20.21 1.11
CA PRO A 143 9.02 21.11 0.09
C PRO A 143 7.49 21.17 0.12
N GLY A 144 6.94 22.37 0.06
CA GLY A 144 5.51 22.64 -0.05
C GLY A 144 4.73 22.75 1.26
N TYR A 145 5.44 22.81 2.40
CA TYR A 145 4.86 23.06 3.72
C TYR A 145 5.39 24.35 4.34
#